data_272db3430c97423bff107073c91db38c
#
_entry.id   272db3430c97423bff107073c91db38c
#
_cell.length_a   1.000
_cell.length_b   1.000
_cell.length_c   1.000
_cell.angle_alpha   90.00
_cell.angle_beta   90.00
_cell.angle_gamma   90.00
#
_symmetry.space_group_name_H-M   'P 1'
#
loop_
_entity.id
_entity.type
_entity.pdbx_description
1 polymer ?
#
loop_
_entity_poly.entity_id
_entity_poly.type
_entity_poly.pdbx_seq_one_letter_code
_entity_poly.pdbx_strand_id
1 'polypeptide(L)'
;ATGMPDGQYTLGGQDVKVVGKRATLGNTDTIAGSATNLMDCMRTAVKQMGLPLEVAVGCATINPARSLDIDDQYGSIEAGKKAHVVLLDKELNLTAVIKDGVRIC
;
A
#
# COMPACT_ATOMS: atom_id res chain seq x y z
N ALA A 1 8.89 1.20 -7.97
CA ALA A 1 9.81 0.08 -7.60
C ALA A 1 9.32 -0.69 -6.37
N THR A 2 8.03 -0.61 -6.06
CA THR A 2 7.43 -1.36 -4.94
C THR A 2 7.66 -2.86 -5.12
N GLY A 3 8.16 -3.51 -4.06
CA GLY A 3 8.44 -4.95 -4.06
C GLY A 3 9.74 -5.35 -4.75
N MET A 4 10.49 -4.40 -5.30
CA MET A 4 11.80 -4.67 -5.89
C MET A 4 12.87 -4.72 -4.79
N PRO A 5 13.77 -5.73 -4.80
CA PRO A 5 14.92 -5.73 -3.90
C PRO A 5 15.91 -4.62 -4.25
N ASP A 6 16.88 -4.38 -3.37
CA ASP A 6 17.96 -3.43 -3.62
C ASP A 6 18.69 -3.80 -4.91
N GLY A 7 18.94 -2.82 -5.75
CA GLY A 7 19.57 -3.03 -7.05
C GLY A 7 19.38 -1.89 -8.03
N GLN A 8 19.83 -2.13 -9.26
CA GLN A 8 19.65 -1.20 -10.38
C GLN A 8 18.66 -1.78 -11.38
N TYR A 9 17.76 -0.93 -11.87
CA TYR A 9 16.66 -1.29 -12.76
C TYR A 9 16.46 -0.23 -13.82
N THR A 10 15.76 -0.58 -14.88
CA THR A 10 15.28 0.38 -15.89
C THR A 10 13.75 0.46 -15.81
N LEU A 11 13.24 1.64 -15.50
CA LEU A 11 11.81 1.92 -15.42
C LEU A 11 11.45 3.07 -16.36
N GLY A 12 10.56 2.81 -17.31
CA GLY A 12 10.16 3.83 -18.29
C GLY A 12 11.31 4.37 -19.12
N GLY A 13 12.33 3.55 -19.40
CA GLY A 13 13.52 3.96 -20.16
C GLY A 13 14.56 4.75 -19.37
N GLN A 14 14.37 4.89 -18.04
CA GLN A 14 15.32 5.58 -17.16
C GLN A 14 15.96 4.60 -16.18
N ASP A 15 17.23 4.80 -15.90
CA ASP A 15 17.94 4.02 -14.89
C ASP A 15 17.48 4.44 -13.50
N VAL A 16 17.14 3.43 -12.68
CA VAL A 16 16.66 3.61 -11.31
C VAL A 16 17.48 2.75 -10.37
N LYS A 17 17.92 3.33 -9.26
CA LYS A 17 18.59 2.62 -8.17
C LYS A 17 17.63 2.50 -6.99
N VAL A 18 17.44 1.29 -6.49
CA VAL A 18 16.67 1.00 -5.29
C VAL A 18 17.62 0.66 -4.15
N VAL A 19 17.48 1.35 -3.03
CA VAL A 19 18.21 1.06 -1.79
C VAL A 19 17.23 1.19 -0.62
N GLY A 20 16.99 0.10 0.08
CA GLY A 20 15.97 0.03 1.13
C GLY A 20 14.58 0.37 0.58
N LYS A 21 13.97 1.41 1.13
CA LYS A 21 12.63 1.90 0.69
C LYS A 21 12.73 3.18 -0.16
N ARG A 22 13.83 3.40 -0.84
CA ARG A 22 14.05 4.59 -1.67
C ARG A 22 14.48 4.20 -3.08
N ALA A 23 13.80 4.74 -4.07
CA ALA A 23 14.14 4.61 -5.48
C ALA A 23 14.55 5.97 -6.03
N THR A 24 15.73 6.05 -6.63
CA THR A 24 16.29 7.29 -7.20
C THR A 24 16.66 7.12 -8.67
N LEU A 25 16.69 8.23 -9.42
CA LEU A 25 17.11 8.23 -10.81
C LEU A 25 18.63 8.09 -10.90
N GLY A 26 19.10 6.98 -11.48
CA GLY A 26 20.50 6.69 -11.71
C GLY A 26 21.36 6.88 -10.46
N ASN A 27 22.40 7.67 -10.57
CA ASN A 27 23.32 8.03 -9.48
C ASN A 27 23.00 9.39 -8.84
N THR A 28 21.77 9.84 -8.92
CA THR A 28 21.31 11.10 -8.34
C THR A 28 20.52 10.86 -7.05
N ASP A 29 20.21 11.94 -6.31
CA ASP A 29 19.31 11.91 -5.16
C ASP A 29 17.84 12.19 -5.54
N THR A 30 17.55 12.34 -6.82
CA THR A 30 16.20 12.59 -7.30
C THR A 30 15.35 11.34 -7.15
N ILE A 31 14.22 11.46 -6.45
CA ILE A 31 13.28 10.35 -6.27
C ILE A 31 12.66 9.96 -7.62
N ALA A 32 12.78 8.69 -7.98
CA ALA A 32 12.22 8.13 -9.21
C ALA A 32 10.76 7.71 -9.06
N GLY A 33 10.35 7.38 -7.84
CA GLY A 33 9.00 6.93 -7.53
C GLY A 33 8.93 6.17 -6.22
N SER A 34 7.75 5.66 -5.87
CA SER A 34 7.57 4.88 -4.66
C SER A 34 8.30 3.54 -4.72
N ALA A 35 8.94 3.18 -3.61
CA ALA A 35 9.52 1.86 -3.36
C ALA A 35 8.86 1.17 -2.15
N THR A 36 7.74 1.71 -1.65
CA THR A 36 7.00 1.19 -0.52
C THR A 36 5.61 0.67 -0.95
N ASN A 37 4.99 -0.13 -0.10
CA ASN A 37 3.63 -0.62 -0.33
C ASN A 37 2.58 0.26 0.35
N LEU A 38 1.31 0.09 -0.01
CA LEU A 38 0.20 0.90 0.51
C LEU A 38 0.00 0.72 2.03
N MET A 39 0.27 -0.47 2.57
CA MET A 39 0.18 -0.74 4.01
C MET A 39 1.19 0.10 4.80
N ASP A 40 2.43 0.20 4.31
CA ASP A 40 3.46 1.07 4.92
C ASP A 40 3.10 2.55 4.82
N CYS A 41 2.47 2.98 3.72
CA CYS A 41 1.95 4.34 3.58
C CYS A 41 0.88 4.63 4.64
N MET A 42 -0.06 3.72 4.84
CA MET A 42 -1.10 3.85 5.86
C MET A 42 -0.49 3.91 7.28
N ARG A 43 0.48 3.04 7.59
CA ARG A 43 1.20 3.09 8.89
C ARG A 43 1.90 4.43 9.11
N THR A 44 2.57 4.95 8.09
CA THR A 44 3.22 6.26 8.14
C THR A 44 2.20 7.37 8.41
N ALA A 45 1.06 7.35 7.75
CA ALA A 45 -0.01 8.30 7.95
C ALA A 45 -0.51 8.32 9.41
N VAL A 46 -0.68 7.16 10.01
CA VAL A 46 -1.13 7.04 11.41
C VAL A 46 -0.02 7.38 12.40
N LYS A 47 1.14 6.71 12.27
CA LYS A 47 2.20 6.75 13.31
C LYS A 47 3.07 8.00 13.24
N GLN A 48 3.30 8.55 12.06
CA GLN A 48 4.21 9.68 11.86
C GLN A 48 3.48 11.00 11.53
N MET A 49 2.38 10.92 10.78
CA MET A 49 1.62 12.12 10.40
C MET A 49 0.47 12.42 11.36
N GLY A 50 0.14 11.51 12.29
CA GLY A 50 -0.89 11.71 13.30
C GLY A 50 -2.33 11.65 12.79
N LEU A 51 -2.58 11.05 11.63
CA LEU A 51 -3.94 10.87 11.12
C LEU A 51 -4.70 9.83 11.97
N PRO A 52 -6.00 10.04 12.21
CA PRO A 52 -6.85 9.00 12.79
C PRO A 52 -6.82 7.73 11.94
N LEU A 53 -6.84 6.55 12.58
CA LEU A 53 -6.75 5.27 11.90
C LEU A 53 -7.85 5.10 10.84
N GLU A 54 -9.08 5.45 11.18
CA GLU A 54 -10.23 5.35 10.26
C GLU A 54 -10.08 6.23 9.02
N VAL A 55 -9.45 7.39 9.15
CA VAL A 55 -9.16 8.29 8.02
C VAL A 55 -8.10 7.67 7.11
N ALA A 56 -6.99 7.20 7.68
CA ALA A 56 -5.91 6.57 6.92
C ALA A 56 -6.39 5.28 6.21
N VAL A 57 -7.19 4.46 6.89
CA VAL A 57 -7.80 3.27 6.28
C VAL A 57 -8.76 3.67 5.15
N GLY A 58 -9.61 4.67 5.34
CA GLY A 58 -10.51 5.16 4.31
C GLY A 58 -9.78 5.63 3.05
N CYS A 59 -8.64 6.32 3.21
CA CYS A 59 -7.78 6.74 2.10
C CYS A 59 -7.16 5.56 1.34
N ALA A 60 -6.96 4.43 1.99
CA ALA A 60 -6.36 3.24 1.41
C ALA A 60 -7.41 2.22 0.89
N THR A 61 -8.69 2.42 1.12
CA THR A 61 -9.74 1.45 0.83
C THR A 61 -10.94 2.05 0.09
N ILE A 62 -11.90 2.63 0.82
CA ILE A 62 -13.18 3.06 0.23
C ILE A 62 -13.03 4.26 -0.71
N ASN A 63 -12.15 5.21 -0.41
CA ASN A 63 -11.98 6.39 -1.25
C ASN A 63 -11.46 6.04 -2.65
N PRO A 64 -10.37 5.25 -2.81
CA PRO A 64 -9.96 4.80 -4.13
C PRO A 64 -11.00 3.89 -4.81
N ALA A 65 -11.73 3.05 -4.05
CA ALA A 65 -12.80 2.23 -4.62
C ALA A 65 -13.91 3.10 -5.25
N ARG A 66 -14.31 4.18 -4.57
CA ARG A 66 -15.27 5.15 -5.11
C ARG A 66 -14.74 5.87 -6.35
N SER A 67 -13.47 6.26 -6.34
CA SER A 67 -12.85 6.92 -7.50
C SER A 67 -12.82 6.05 -8.75
N LEU A 68 -12.84 4.72 -8.58
CA LEU A 68 -12.85 3.74 -9.66
C LEU A 68 -14.24 3.16 -9.95
N ASP A 69 -15.29 3.61 -9.27
CA ASP A 69 -16.66 3.08 -9.37
C ASP A 69 -16.75 1.57 -9.10
N ILE A 70 -15.97 1.07 -8.12
CA ILE A 70 -15.97 -0.34 -7.70
C ILE A 70 -16.33 -0.52 -6.23
N ASP A 71 -16.84 0.50 -5.58
CA ASP A 71 -17.20 0.49 -4.16
C ASP A 71 -18.46 -0.32 -3.85
N ASP A 72 -19.19 -0.77 -4.84
CA ASP A 72 -20.24 -1.78 -4.72
C ASP A 72 -19.69 -3.17 -4.35
N GLN A 73 -18.42 -3.46 -4.69
CA GLN A 73 -17.76 -4.74 -4.43
C GLN A 73 -16.55 -4.65 -3.49
N TYR A 74 -15.90 -3.49 -3.38
CA TYR A 74 -14.65 -3.31 -2.65
C TYR A 74 -14.68 -2.09 -1.72
N GLY A 75 -13.69 -2.02 -0.83
CA GLY A 75 -13.38 -0.82 -0.06
C GLY A 75 -14.00 -0.75 1.34
N SER A 76 -14.94 -1.62 1.67
CA SER A 76 -15.54 -1.73 3.01
C SER A 76 -15.96 -3.16 3.33
N ILE A 77 -16.14 -3.46 4.62
CA ILE A 77 -16.61 -4.76 5.09
C ILE A 77 -18.12 -4.69 5.24
N GLU A 78 -18.83 -5.11 4.19
CA GLU A 78 -20.29 -5.11 4.13
C GLU A 78 -20.80 -6.39 3.44
N ALA A 79 -21.99 -6.84 3.83
CA ALA A 79 -22.61 -7.98 3.18
C ALA A 79 -22.79 -7.73 1.67
N GLY A 80 -22.43 -8.72 0.85
CA GLY A 80 -22.50 -8.65 -0.61
C GLY A 80 -21.21 -8.17 -1.28
N LYS A 81 -20.27 -7.60 -0.53
CA LYS A 81 -18.95 -7.22 -1.07
C LYS A 81 -17.95 -8.37 -1.06
N LYS A 82 -16.90 -8.23 -1.84
CA LYS A 82 -15.79 -9.20 -1.89
C LYS A 82 -15.12 -9.32 -0.52
N ALA A 83 -14.87 -10.56 -0.10
CA ALA A 83 -14.22 -10.86 1.17
C ALA A 83 -12.69 -10.69 1.08
N HIS A 84 -12.25 -9.44 0.89
CA HIS A 84 -10.86 -9.02 0.93
C HIS A 84 -10.62 -8.27 2.24
N VAL A 85 -9.97 -8.92 3.20
CA VAL A 85 -9.81 -8.40 4.56
C VAL A 85 -8.35 -8.53 5.01
N VAL A 86 -7.87 -7.48 5.63
CA VAL A 86 -6.55 -7.44 6.27
C VAL A 86 -6.76 -7.38 7.78
N LEU A 87 -6.10 -8.27 8.52
CA LEU A 87 -6.09 -8.26 9.98
C LEU A 87 -4.76 -7.68 10.47
N LEU A 88 -4.85 -6.74 11.39
CA LEU A 88 -3.71 -6.06 11.98
C LEU A 88 -3.74 -6.21 13.50
N ASP A 89 -2.56 -6.23 14.12
CA ASP A 89 -2.42 -6.10 15.55
C ASP A 89 -2.53 -4.61 15.99
N LYS A 90 -2.39 -4.36 17.29
CA LYS A 90 -2.45 -3.01 17.86
C LYS A 90 -1.34 -2.08 17.35
N GLU A 91 -0.22 -2.65 16.92
CA GLU A 91 0.93 -1.94 16.36
C GLU A 91 0.82 -1.75 14.85
N LEU A 92 -0.32 -2.13 14.25
CA LEU A 92 -0.58 -2.13 12.82
C LEU A 92 0.32 -3.08 12.02
N ASN A 93 0.81 -4.13 12.65
CA ASN A 93 1.49 -5.21 11.95
C ASN A 93 0.47 -6.17 11.33
N LEU A 94 0.80 -6.67 10.16
CA LEU A 94 -0.04 -7.62 9.44
C LEU A 94 -0.05 -8.96 10.18
N THR A 95 -1.25 -9.45 10.54
CA THR A 95 -1.43 -10.76 11.18
C THR A 95 -2.09 -11.77 10.24
N ALA A 96 -2.94 -11.33 9.32
CA ALA A 96 -3.52 -12.18 8.30
C ALA A 96 -4.01 -11.36 7.11
N VAL A 97 -4.06 -12.01 5.94
CA VAL A 97 -4.72 -11.50 4.74
C VAL A 97 -5.71 -12.53 4.25
N ILE A 98 -6.93 -12.10 4.02
CA ILE A 98 -8.01 -12.88 3.44
C ILE A 98 -8.30 -12.33 2.05
N LYS A 99 -8.31 -13.18 1.05
CA LYS A 99 -8.66 -12.85 -0.33
C LYS A 99 -9.74 -13.80 -0.82
N ASP A 100 -10.83 -13.24 -1.32
CA ASP A 100 -12.02 -14.00 -1.76
C ASP A 100 -12.51 -15.01 -0.71
N GLY A 101 -12.46 -14.61 0.57
CA GLY A 101 -12.87 -15.45 1.70
C GLY A 101 -11.84 -16.50 2.13
N VAL A 102 -10.68 -16.57 1.49
CA VAL A 102 -9.62 -17.54 1.81
C VAL A 102 -8.42 -16.83 2.44
N ARG A 103 -7.94 -17.35 3.56
CA ARG A 103 -6.70 -16.85 4.18
C ARG A 103 -5.50 -17.22 3.32
N ILE A 104 -4.71 -16.23 2.91
CA ILE A 104 -3.54 -16.41 2.06
C ILE A 104 -2.20 -16.18 2.79
N CYS A 105 -2.23 -15.58 3.95
CA CYS A 105 -1.07 -15.49 4.85
C CYS A 105 -1.48 -15.11 6.28
#